data_6ef28b42095a2611de2ca13906337534
#
_entry.id   6ef28b42095a2611de2ca13906337534
#
_cell.length_a   1.000
_cell.length_b   1.000
_cell.length_c   1.000
_cell.angle_alpha   90.00
_cell.angle_beta   90.00
_cell.angle_gamma   90.00
#
_symmetry.space_group_name_H-M   'P 1'
#
loop_
_entity.id
_entity.type
_entity.pdbx_description
1 polymer ?
#
loop_
_entity_poly.entity_id
_entity_poly.type
_entity_poly.pdbx_seq_one_letter_code
_entity_poly.pdbx_strand_id
1 'polypeptide(L)'
;MDGTLSGRFMRGLALAPDRPALRADGVDTTYRELHERALVLAGSLRAGLPDPPPAVGVPVGKGPTAYAALLAGLYSGVTVVPLQPAFPAARTRQMIEAAGVGALLADDDALPALTALHAEGVSLPTLFAPGGQPMPALAVDADSALKAPMPARPSDIAYVLFTSGSTGRPKGVPVTHANTAHYFQLLDERYDFGPHDVFSQTFDLNFDCAVFDLFCAWGAGATVVPIPPHAYAHLPEFVAEQGMTVWFSTPSAITLVRRTGGLEPGALPSLRWSFFAGEALSCKDAEDWAVAAPGATLENLYGPTELTITITAQRWTPGRYLNDMVPIGAVHPGHETLLLGADGAPADGDEGELCIAGPQLTPGYLDPADDTGRFLEHHGHRFYRTGDRVRRAEDGGWLYLGRQDAQVQVHGVRVELAEVDAAARTCPGVEDAVTVAVPVDGTVELALFHTGVPVPPARLARHLRELLPAAVVPRAYHHLDALPLNSNRKTDRRKLASRATAMRQSAGAARTHERRQESQ
;
A
#
# COMPACT_ATOMS: atom_id res chain seq x y z
N MET A 1 25.98 -4.31 -12.42
CA MET A 1 25.37 -3.96 -11.11
C MET A 1 24.43 -5.10 -10.77
N ASP A 2 24.46 -5.56 -9.53
CA ASP A 2 23.54 -6.58 -9.11
C ASP A 2 22.10 -6.05 -9.18
N GLY A 3 21.13 -6.89 -9.50
CA GLY A 3 19.72 -6.51 -9.62
C GLY A 3 19.01 -6.32 -8.28
N THR A 4 19.75 -6.05 -7.19
CA THR A 4 19.18 -5.86 -5.84
C THR A 4 18.68 -4.43 -5.62
N LEU A 5 17.80 -4.24 -4.63
CA LEU A 5 17.36 -2.89 -4.24
C LEU A 5 18.51 -2.03 -3.74
N SER A 6 19.45 -2.61 -2.98
CA SER A 6 20.68 -1.91 -2.58
C SER A 6 21.52 -1.50 -3.79
N GLY A 7 21.72 -2.40 -4.77
CA GLY A 7 22.41 -2.07 -6.02
C GLY A 7 21.73 -0.96 -6.83
N ARG A 8 20.39 -0.90 -6.76
CA ARG A 8 19.62 0.19 -7.39
C ARG A 8 19.88 1.55 -6.74
N PHE A 9 19.93 1.62 -5.41
CA PHE A 9 20.33 2.84 -4.70
C PHE A 9 21.78 3.22 -5.01
N MET A 10 22.70 2.24 -5.04
CA MET A 10 24.11 2.47 -5.40
C MET A 10 24.29 3.02 -6.81
N ARG A 11 23.40 2.65 -7.75
CA ARG A 11 23.36 3.25 -9.10
C ARG A 11 23.08 4.76 -9.01
N GLY A 12 22.06 5.18 -8.26
CA GLY A 12 21.74 6.60 -8.07
C GLY A 12 22.84 7.37 -7.34
N LEU A 13 23.45 6.76 -6.32
CA LEU A 13 24.61 7.32 -5.63
C LEU A 13 25.77 7.59 -6.62
N ALA A 14 26.03 6.68 -7.54
CA ALA A 14 27.07 6.86 -8.55
C ALA A 14 26.73 7.96 -9.57
N LEU A 15 25.43 8.13 -9.89
CA LEU A 15 24.96 9.16 -10.83
C LEU A 15 24.96 10.56 -10.21
N ALA A 16 24.59 10.67 -8.92
CA ALA A 16 24.26 11.95 -8.29
C ALA A 16 24.64 12.02 -6.80
N PRO A 17 25.92 11.76 -6.40
CA PRO A 17 26.33 11.59 -5.01
C PRO A 17 25.97 12.76 -4.08
N ASP A 18 26.07 13.97 -4.60
CA ASP A 18 25.92 15.21 -3.83
C ASP A 18 24.54 15.89 -4.05
N ARG A 19 23.66 15.25 -4.83
CA ARG A 19 22.26 15.70 -4.96
C ARG A 19 21.39 15.14 -3.82
N PRO A 20 20.28 15.81 -3.48
CA PRO A 20 19.32 15.26 -2.52
C PRO A 20 18.76 13.91 -3.00
N ALA A 21 18.94 12.86 -2.23
CA ALA A 21 18.21 11.60 -2.37
C ALA A 21 16.83 11.68 -1.70
N LEU A 22 16.73 12.55 -0.69
CA LEU A 22 15.53 12.76 0.12
C LEU A 22 15.44 14.24 0.50
N ARG A 23 14.23 14.79 0.42
CA ARG A 23 13.88 16.08 1.00
C ARG A 23 12.69 15.86 1.94
N ALA A 24 12.94 15.88 3.24
CA ALA A 24 11.92 15.66 4.26
C ALA A 24 12.05 16.73 5.36
N ASP A 25 10.91 17.22 5.87
CA ASP A 25 10.84 18.21 6.95
C ASP A 25 11.69 19.48 6.70
N GLY A 26 11.80 19.88 5.43
CA GLY A 26 12.60 21.04 5.02
C GLY A 26 14.11 20.80 5.01
N VAL A 27 14.56 19.56 5.17
CA VAL A 27 15.97 19.15 5.17
C VAL A 27 16.26 18.29 3.94
N ASP A 28 17.27 18.69 3.17
CA ASP A 28 17.83 17.89 2.09
C ASP A 28 18.89 16.92 2.67
N THR A 29 18.75 15.63 2.33
CA THR A 29 19.75 14.59 2.63
C THR A 29 20.28 14.07 1.30
N THR A 30 21.57 14.24 1.06
CA THR A 30 22.23 13.80 -0.17
C THR A 30 22.33 12.27 -0.26
N TYR A 31 22.55 11.75 -1.47
CA TYR A 31 22.80 10.30 -1.66
C TYR A 31 23.97 9.81 -0.81
N ARG A 32 25.04 10.61 -0.74
CA ARG A 32 26.23 10.31 0.08
C ARG A 32 25.88 10.22 1.57
N GLU A 33 25.22 11.22 2.11
CA GLU A 33 24.82 11.25 3.53
C GLU A 33 23.88 10.11 3.88
N LEU A 34 22.89 9.84 3.03
CA LEU A 34 21.95 8.75 3.24
C LEU A 34 22.64 7.37 3.17
N HIS A 35 23.58 7.21 2.23
CA HIS A 35 24.43 6.03 2.12
C HIS A 35 25.29 5.79 3.37
N GLU A 36 26.06 6.81 3.78
CA GLU A 36 26.93 6.74 4.95
C GLU A 36 26.14 6.41 6.23
N ARG A 37 24.98 7.06 6.41
CA ARG A 37 24.06 6.76 7.51
C ARG A 37 23.58 5.31 7.46
N ALA A 38 23.18 4.81 6.30
CA ALA A 38 22.74 3.43 6.13
C ALA A 38 23.86 2.42 6.41
N LEU A 39 25.12 2.71 6.02
CA LEU A 39 26.28 1.86 6.32
C LEU A 39 26.57 1.79 7.83
N VAL A 40 26.49 2.93 8.54
CA VAL A 40 26.66 2.96 10.00
C VAL A 40 25.60 2.10 10.69
N LEU A 41 24.36 2.24 10.29
CA LEU A 41 23.25 1.50 10.88
C LEU A 41 23.31 0.00 10.61
N ALA A 42 23.60 -0.36 9.36
CA ALA A 42 23.76 -1.76 8.97
C ALA A 42 24.91 -2.42 9.73
N GLY A 43 26.02 -1.72 9.89
CA GLY A 43 27.18 -2.18 10.65
C GLY A 43 26.89 -2.31 12.14
N SER A 44 26.24 -1.32 12.74
CA SER A 44 25.83 -1.34 14.16
C SER A 44 24.84 -2.48 14.44
N LEU A 45 23.88 -2.72 13.54
CA LEU A 45 22.94 -3.84 13.64
C LEU A 45 23.68 -5.18 13.67
N ARG A 46 24.63 -5.37 12.77
CA ARG A 46 25.40 -6.62 12.68
C ARG A 46 26.38 -6.82 13.84
N ALA A 47 27.02 -5.76 14.31
CA ALA A 47 27.91 -5.81 15.45
C ALA A 47 27.19 -6.03 16.79
N GLY A 48 25.97 -5.51 16.91
CA GLY A 48 25.15 -5.62 18.12
C GLY A 48 24.41 -6.95 18.28
N LEU A 49 24.43 -7.83 17.26
CA LEU A 49 23.75 -9.12 17.29
C LEU A 49 24.74 -10.27 17.06
N PRO A 50 24.61 -11.38 17.82
CA PRO A 50 25.50 -12.55 17.64
C PRO A 50 25.41 -13.14 16.23
N ASP A 51 24.20 -13.20 15.68
CA ASP A 51 23.91 -13.67 14.32
C ASP A 51 22.93 -12.71 13.65
N PRO A 52 23.02 -12.52 12.31
CA PRO A 52 22.05 -11.73 11.57
C PRO A 52 20.65 -12.34 11.70
N PRO A 53 19.62 -11.55 12.07
CA PRO A 53 18.26 -12.05 12.14
C PRO A 53 17.73 -12.35 10.74
N PRO A 54 16.72 -13.23 10.58
CA PRO A 54 16.06 -13.48 9.28
C PRO A 54 15.46 -12.20 8.69
N ALA A 55 14.91 -11.35 9.55
CA ALA A 55 14.29 -10.09 9.18
C ALA A 55 14.48 -9.00 10.24
N VAL A 56 14.46 -7.75 9.80
CA VAL A 56 14.42 -6.55 10.66
C VAL A 56 13.11 -5.81 10.46
N GLY A 57 12.48 -5.42 11.57
CA GLY A 57 11.29 -4.57 11.57
C GLY A 57 11.69 -3.10 11.54
N VAL A 58 10.97 -2.30 10.77
CA VAL A 58 11.21 -0.86 10.64
C VAL A 58 9.95 -0.10 11.05
N PRO A 59 9.70 0.09 12.37
CA PRO A 59 8.57 0.85 12.89
C PRO A 59 8.90 2.34 12.89
N VAL A 60 8.77 2.98 11.73
CA VAL A 60 9.14 4.39 11.51
C VAL A 60 8.08 5.12 10.69
N GLY A 61 8.04 6.44 10.84
CA GLY A 61 7.22 7.32 10.01
C GLY A 61 7.82 7.58 8.63
N LYS A 62 7.74 8.83 8.15
CA LYS A 62 8.31 9.28 6.87
C LYS A 62 9.45 10.29 7.05
N GLY A 63 10.10 10.28 8.20
CA GLY A 63 11.27 11.12 8.48
C GLY A 63 12.57 10.56 7.88
N PRO A 64 13.67 11.34 7.86
CA PRO A 64 14.94 10.92 7.26
C PRO A 64 15.50 9.60 7.83
N THR A 65 15.23 9.34 9.09
CA THR A 65 15.65 8.08 9.77
C THR A 65 14.96 6.86 9.19
N ALA A 66 13.68 6.96 8.78
CA ALA A 66 12.92 5.88 8.18
C ALA A 66 13.59 5.33 6.91
N TYR A 67 14.00 6.23 6.03
CA TYR A 67 14.62 5.86 4.75
C TYR A 67 16.03 5.29 4.94
N ALA A 68 16.79 5.85 5.89
CA ALA A 68 18.07 5.29 6.28
C ALA A 68 17.95 3.89 6.90
N ALA A 69 16.92 3.65 7.72
CA ALA A 69 16.63 2.36 8.33
C ALA A 69 16.23 1.30 7.30
N LEU A 70 15.38 1.65 6.31
CA LEU A 70 15.05 0.75 5.20
C LEU A 70 16.31 0.33 4.43
N LEU A 71 17.15 1.31 4.06
CA LEU A 71 18.42 1.02 3.37
C LEU A 71 19.36 0.21 4.26
N ALA A 72 19.45 0.50 5.55
CA ALA A 72 20.30 -0.25 6.48
C ALA A 72 19.90 -1.72 6.58
N GLY A 73 18.59 -2.03 6.61
CA GLY A 73 18.11 -3.41 6.54
C GLY A 73 18.60 -4.10 5.28
N LEU A 74 18.38 -3.49 4.10
CA LEU A 74 18.85 -4.02 2.81
C LEU A 74 20.38 -4.14 2.76
N TYR A 75 21.12 -3.17 3.31
CA TYR A 75 22.59 -3.17 3.37
C TYR A 75 23.14 -4.24 4.30
N SER A 76 22.39 -4.62 5.34
CA SER A 76 22.73 -5.72 6.24
C SER A 76 22.58 -7.09 5.57
N GLY A 77 21.95 -7.17 4.39
CA GLY A 77 21.65 -8.42 3.70
C GLY A 77 20.53 -9.23 4.37
N VAL A 78 19.59 -8.56 5.05
CA VAL A 78 18.45 -9.19 5.73
C VAL A 78 17.13 -8.69 5.17
N THR A 79 16.06 -9.47 5.35
CA THR A 79 14.71 -9.07 4.93
C THR A 79 14.23 -7.85 5.70
N VAL A 80 13.67 -6.86 5.00
CA VAL A 80 13.09 -5.66 5.62
C VAL A 80 11.58 -5.81 5.78
N VAL A 81 11.07 -5.51 6.97
CA VAL A 81 9.64 -5.52 7.29
C VAL A 81 9.21 -4.14 7.74
N PRO A 82 8.70 -3.30 6.83
CA PRO A 82 8.15 -2.00 7.22
C PRO A 82 6.92 -2.19 8.11
N LEU A 83 6.90 -1.51 9.26
CA LEU A 83 5.84 -1.59 10.26
C LEU A 83 5.23 -0.20 10.45
N GLN A 84 3.92 -0.07 10.31
CA GLN A 84 3.24 1.20 10.52
C GLN A 84 3.06 1.45 12.03
N PRO A 85 3.67 2.51 12.62
CA PRO A 85 3.61 2.78 14.06
C PRO A 85 2.18 3.00 14.58
N ALA A 86 1.27 3.46 13.71
CA ALA A 86 -0.14 3.70 14.06
C ALA A 86 -1.00 2.43 14.11
N PHE A 87 -0.44 1.27 13.75
CA PHE A 87 -1.18 0.00 13.83
C PHE A 87 -1.34 -0.46 15.28
N PRO A 88 -2.44 -1.16 15.60
CA PRO A 88 -2.60 -1.82 16.90
C PRO A 88 -1.40 -2.72 17.23
N ALA A 89 -0.89 -2.63 18.47
CA ALA A 89 0.30 -3.37 18.89
C ALA A 89 0.13 -4.89 18.74
N ALA A 90 -1.04 -5.43 19.05
CA ALA A 90 -1.36 -6.85 18.85
C ALA A 90 -1.22 -7.29 17.39
N ARG A 91 -1.65 -6.44 16.44
CA ARG A 91 -1.48 -6.69 15.00
C ARG A 91 0.00 -6.65 14.60
N THR A 92 0.72 -5.63 15.04
CA THR A 92 2.15 -5.49 14.76
C THR A 92 2.95 -6.65 15.35
N ARG A 93 2.59 -7.14 16.56
CA ARG A 93 3.17 -8.35 17.14
C ARG A 93 2.98 -9.57 16.25
N GLN A 94 1.77 -9.80 15.72
CA GLN A 94 1.51 -10.90 14.77
C GLN A 94 2.39 -10.81 13.51
N MET A 95 2.58 -9.59 12.97
CA MET A 95 3.45 -9.36 11.81
C MET A 95 4.92 -9.67 12.13
N ILE A 96 5.40 -9.23 13.30
CA ILE A 96 6.75 -9.51 13.82
C ILE A 96 6.98 -11.02 13.93
N GLU A 97 6.05 -11.73 14.58
CA GLU A 97 6.12 -13.19 14.77
C GLU A 97 6.09 -13.93 13.42
N ALA A 98 5.17 -13.57 12.53
CA ALA A 98 5.01 -14.23 11.23
C ALA A 98 6.23 -14.04 10.31
N ALA A 99 6.87 -12.87 10.35
CA ALA A 99 8.05 -12.58 9.53
C ALA A 99 9.39 -12.99 10.20
N GLY A 100 9.37 -13.49 11.42
CA GLY A 100 10.59 -13.85 12.14
C GLY A 100 11.49 -12.64 12.41
N VAL A 101 10.90 -11.47 12.69
CA VAL A 101 11.66 -10.25 12.99
C VAL A 101 12.47 -10.46 14.25
N GLY A 102 13.79 -10.31 14.16
CA GLY A 102 14.71 -10.52 15.29
C GLY A 102 15.33 -9.23 15.83
N ALA A 103 15.13 -8.09 15.16
CA ALA A 103 15.56 -6.77 15.65
C ALA A 103 14.69 -5.66 15.05
N LEU A 104 14.71 -4.48 15.68
CA LEU A 104 13.99 -3.30 15.21
C LEU A 104 14.96 -2.16 14.88
N LEU A 105 14.64 -1.40 13.86
CA LEU A 105 15.28 -0.13 13.48
C LEU A 105 14.22 0.97 13.65
N ALA A 106 14.28 1.71 14.75
CA ALA A 106 13.24 2.64 15.16
C ALA A 106 13.78 4.07 15.32
N ASP A 107 12.91 5.06 15.23
CA ASP A 107 13.18 6.47 15.50
C ASP A 107 12.40 6.97 16.72
N ASP A 108 12.55 8.26 17.04
CA ASP A 108 11.88 8.87 18.19
C ASP A 108 10.34 8.84 18.06
N ASP A 109 9.82 8.91 16.82
CA ASP A 109 8.39 8.86 16.55
C ASP A 109 7.80 7.46 16.84
N ALA A 110 8.63 6.42 16.83
CA ALA A 110 8.22 5.05 17.13
C ALA A 110 8.05 4.75 18.63
N LEU A 111 8.46 5.64 19.55
CA LEU A 111 8.42 5.37 20.99
C LEU A 111 7.05 4.93 21.51
N PRO A 112 5.92 5.55 21.14
CA PRO A 112 4.60 5.07 21.56
C PRO A 112 4.31 3.65 21.09
N ALA A 113 4.69 3.31 19.84
CA ALA A 113 4.51 1.98 19.27
C ALA A 113 5.39 0.94 19.99
N LEU A 114 6.65 1.27 20.26
CA LEU A 114 7.56 0.40 21.02
C LEU A 114 7.05 0.12 22.44
N THR A 115 6.49 1.14 23.10
CA THR A 115 5.90 0.99 24.43
C THR A 115 4.69 0.06 24.39
N ALA A 116 3.82 0.23 23.39
CA ALA A 116 2.66 -0.62 23.21
C ALA A 116 3.04 -2.08 22.85
N LEU A 117 4.05 -2.27 22.00
CA LEU A 117 4.59 -3.59 21.65
C LEU A 117 5.20 -4.30 22.86
N HIS A 118 5.93 -3.57 23.71
CA HIS A 118 6.47 -4.11 24.94
C HIS A 118 5.35 -4.60 25.89
N ALA A 119 4.26 -3.84 26.00
CA ALA A 119 3.09 -4.25 26.77
C ALA A 119 2.42 -5.53 26.21
N GLU A 120 2.53 -5.79 24.90
CA GLU A 120 2.12 -7.03 24.23
C GLU A 120 3.14 -8.18 24.39
N GLY A 121 4.20 -7.99 25.16
CA GLY A 121 5.23 -9.00 25.42
C GLY A 121 6.33 -9.07 24.36
N VAL A 122 6.39 -8.14 23.40
CA VAL A 122 7.50 -8.07 22.43
C VAL A 122 8.70 -7.40 23.12
N SER A 123 9.87 -8.05 23.04
CA SER A 123 11.14 -7.52 23.56
C SER A 123 12.27 -7.88 22.59
N LEU A 124 12.56 -6.99 21.65
CA LEU A 124 13.55 -7.19 20.60
C LEU A 124 14.69 -6.17 20.70
N PRO A 125 15.94 -6.55 20.35
CA PRO A 125 17.04 -5.62 20.17
C PRO A 125 16.64 -4.49 19.22
N THR A 126 16.80 -3.23 19.66
CA THR A 126 16.35 -2.06 18.90
C THR A 126 17.49 -1.09 18.68
N LEU A 127 17.81 -0.82 17.42
CA LEU A 127 18.78 0.18 16.97
C LEU A 127 18.04 1.50 16.71
N PHE A 128 18.70 2.64 16.90
CA PHE A 128 18.09 3.97 16.88
C PHE A 128 16.99 4.16 17.90
N ALA A 129 17.13 3.50 19.00
CA ALA A 129 16.14 3.62 20.04
C ALA A 129 16.10 5.05 20.59
N PRO A 130 14.91 5.64 20.70
CA PRO A 130 14.75 6.89 21.44
C PRO A 130 15.13 6.70 22.91
N GLY A 131 15.60 7.76 23.55
CA GLY A 131 15.94 7.73 24.96
C GLY A 131 14.77 7.28 25.84
N GLY A 132 15.02 6.31 26.75
CA GLY A 132 14.00 5.81 27.69
C GLY A 132 13.01 4.79 27.08
N GLN A 133 13.30 4.21 25.95
CA GLN A 133 12.49 3.17 25.32
C GLN A 133 12.47 1.86 26.14
N PRO A 134 11.41 1.05 26.08
CA PRO A 134 11.25 -0.17 26.86
C PRO A 134 11.99 -1.40 26.30
N MET A 135 12.46 -1.32 25.04
CA MET A 135 13.13 -2.43 24.35
C MET A 135 14.63 -2.47 24.67
N PRO A 136 15.30 -3.64 24.55
CA PRO A 136 16.76 -3.72 24.62
C PRO A 136 17.42 -2.82 23.58
N ALA A 137 18.23 -1.86 24.00
CA ALA A 137 18.90 -0.91 23.11
C ALA A 137 20.16 -1.52 22.48
N LEU A 138 20.30 -1.33 21.16
CA LEU A 138 21.57 -1.50 20.45
C LEU A 138 22.21 -0.12 20.26
N ALA A 139 23.51 -0.03 20.47
CA ALA A 139 24.25 1.20 20.27
C ALA A 139 24.45 1.46 18.77
N VAL A 140 24.25 2.72 18.34
CA VAL A 140 24.74 3.18 17.04
C VAL A 140 26.23 3.48 17.18
N ASP A 141 27.04 2.75 16.42
CA ASP A 141 28.50 2.84 16.48
C ASP A 141 29.05 3.13 15.06
N ALA A 142 29.61 4.31 14.90
CA ALA A 142 30.18 4.73 13.62
C ALA A 142 31.43 3.90 13.24
N ASP A 143 32.16 3.38 14.22
CA ASP A 143 33.36 2.55 13.96
C ASP A 143 32.98 1.16 13.41
N SER A 144 31.75 0.73 13.66
CA SER A 144 31.18 -0.50 13.12
C SER A 144 30.60 -0.37 11.71
N ALA A 145 30.66 0.81 11.07
CA ALA A 145 30.09 1.05 9.74
C ALA A 145 30.56 -0.01 8.72
N LEU A 146 29.63 -0.54 7.91
CA LEU A 146 29.99 -1.40 6.80
C LEU A 146 30.83 -0.63 5.77
N LYS A 147 31.76 -1.29 5.10
CA LYS A 147 32.54 -0.69 3.99
C LYS A 147 31.72 -0.58 2.71
N ALA A 148 30.72 -1.47 2.55
CA ALA A 148 29.78 -1.53 1.43
C ALA A 148 28.55 -2.35 1.85
N PRO A 149 27.42 -2.26 1.13
CA PRO A 149 26.29 -3.16 1.32
C PRO A 149 26.72 -4.63 1.25
N MET A 150 26.12 -5.48 2.09
CA MET A 150 26.34 -6.93 2.04
C MET A 150 25.76 -7.48 0.73
N PRO A 151 26.42 -8.47 0.14
CA PRO A 151 25.90 -9.16 -1.04
C PRO A 151 24.56 -9.84 -0.72
N ALA A 152 23.60 -9.74 -1.64
CA ALA A 152 22.35 -10.48 -1.60
C ALA A 152 22.16 -11.29 -2.88
N ARG A 153 21.56 -12.46 -2.77
CA ARG A 153 21.23 -13.30 -3.93
C ARG A 153 19.89 -12.85 -4.52
N PRO A 154 19.66 -13.05 -5.81
CA PRO A 154 18.37 -12.75 -6.45
C PRO A 154 17.17 -13.44 -5.75
N SER A 155 17.37 -14.63 -5.20
CA SER A 155 16.35 -15.41 -4.48
C SER A 155 16.11 -14.96 -3.04
N ASP A 156 16.95 -14.10 -2.48
CA ASP A 156 16.78 -13.62 -1.12
C ASP A 156 15.58 -12.66 -1.07
N ILE A 157 14.83 -12.70 0.03
CA ILE A 157 13.67 -11.84 0.24
C ILE A 157 14.18 -10.43 0.55
N ALA A 158 13.83 -9.47 -0.29
CA ALA A 158 14.16 -8.06 -0.10
C ALA A 158 13.31 -7.43 0.99
N TYR A 159 12.02 -7.67 0.94
CA TYR A 159 11.07 -7.17 1.94
C TYR A 159 9.85 -8.09 2.08
N VAL A 160 9.17 -7.96 3.22
CA VAL A 160 7.85 -8.54 3.45
C VAL A 160 6.87 -7.43 3.73
N LEU A 161 5.76 -7.41 2.99
CA LEU A 161 4.63 -6.54 3.28
C LEU A 161 3.43 -7.38 3.70
N PHE A 162 2.60 -6.79 4.58
CA PHE A 162 1.44 -7.49 5.10
C PHE A 162 0.15 -6.94 4.50
N THR A 163 -0.65 -7.83 3.94
CA THR A 163 -1.99 -7.53 3.44
C THR A 163 -3.05 -8.04 4.42
N SER A 164 -4.29 -7.54 4.27
CA SER A 164 -5.42 -8.07 5.03
C SER A 164 -5.70 -9.54 4.67
N GLY A 165 -6.09 -10.33 5.67
CA GLY A 165 -6.37 -11.74 5.49
C GLY A 165 -7.82 -12.11 5.79
N SER A 166 -8.40 -13.01 4.98
CA SER A 166 -9.78 -13.51 5.17
C SER A 166 -9.97 -14.26 6.50
N THR A 167 -8.89 -14.70 7.13
CA THR A 167 -8.88 -15.37 8.43
C THR A 167 -8.82 -14.42 9.63
N GLY A 168 -8.81 -13.11 9.41
CA GLY A 168 -8.70 -12.09 10.46
C GLY A 168 -7.26 -11.85 10.96
N ARG A 169 -6.25 -12.44 10.31
CA ARG A 169 -4.82 -12.19 10.58
C ARG A 169 -4.13 -11.61 9.35
N PRO A 170 -3.09 -10.77 9.54
CA PRO A 170 -2.31 -10.23 8.42
C PRO A 170 -1.57 -11.37 7.69
N LYS A 171 -1.55 -11.30 6.35
CA LYS A 171 -0.81 -12.23 5.48
C LYS A 171 0.48 -11.59 5.00
N GLY A 172 1.61 -12.22 5.29
CA GLY A 172 2.91 -11.73 4.83
C GLY A 172 3.19 -12.16 3.39
N VAL A 173 3.47 -11.19 2.53
CA VAL A 173 3.86 -11.37 1.14
C VAL A 173 5.35 -11.11 1.02
N PRO A 174 6.19 -12.15 0.87
CA PRO A 174 7.62 -11.99 0.62
C PRO A 174 7.85 -11.60 -0.84
N VAL A 175 8.68 -10.60 -1.06
CA VAL A 175 9.11 -10.15 -2.39
C VAL A 175 10.63 -10.30 -2.48
N THR A 176 11.09 -11.04 -3.49
CA THR A 176 12.52 -11.31 -3.68
C THR A 176 13.23 -10.19 -4.43
N HIS A 177 14.56 -10.13 -4.33
CA HIS A 177 15.35 -9.23 -5.16
C HIS A 177 15.18 -9.50 -6.65
N ALA A 178 14.95 -10.77 -7.07
CA ALA A 178 14.67 -11.11 -8.46
C ALA A 178 13.35 -10.49 -8.96
N ASN A 179 12.30 -10.54 -8.14
CA ASN A 179 11.02 -9.92 -8.48
C ASN A 179 11.17 -8.42 -8.72
N THR A 180 11.83 -7.71 -7.78
CA THR A 180 12.06 -6.27 -7.90
C THR A 180 13.01 -5.92 -9.04
N ALA A 181 14.05 -6.73 -9.28
CA ALA A 181 14.98 -6.51 -10.39
C ALA A 181 14.29 -6.53 -11.75
N HIS A 182 13.42 -7.54 -11.98
CA HIS A 182 12.63 -7.62 -13.20
C HIS A 182 11.69 -6.43 -13.36
N TYR A 183 10.95 -6.10 -12.30
CA TYR A 183 10.04 -4.95 -12.28
C TYR A 183 10.74 -3.64 -12.64
N PHE A 184 11.83 -3.31 -11.94
CA PHE A 184 12.53 -2.05 -12.19
C PHE A 184 13.29 -2.01 -13.52
N GLN A 185 13.71 -3.16 -14.06
CA GLN A 185 14.25 -3.21 -15.42
C GLN A 185 13.19 -2.78 -16.45
N LEU A 186 11.97 -3.29 -16.34
CA LEU A 186 10.86 -2.90 -17.21
C LEU A 186 10.53 -1.41 -17.10
N LEU A 187 10.58 -0.85 -15.88
CA LEU A 187 10.33 0.56 -15.67
C LEU A 187 11.45 1.44 -16.23
N ASP A 188 12.72 1.02 -16.10
CA ASP A 188 13.86 1.74 -16.69
C ASP A 188 13.80 1.78 -18.24
N GLU A 189 13.20 0.75 -18.86
CA GLU A 189 12.97 0.70 -20.31
C GLU A 189 11.76 1.56 -20.74
N ARG A 190 10.76 1.71 -19.83
CA ARG A 190 9.49 2.38 -20.12
C ARG A 190 9.53 3.88 -19.86
N TYR A 191 10.26 4.32 -18.83
CA TYR A 191 10.25 5.70 -18.33
C TYR A 191 11.65 6.33 -18.42
N ASP A 192 11.66 7.62 -18.68
CA ASP A 192 12.86 8.46 -18.86
C ASP A 192 13.23 9.21 -17.57
N PHE A 193 13.10 8.55 -16.41
CA PHE A 193 13.47 9.17 -15.14
C PHE A 193 14.96 9.50 -15.06
N GLY A 194 15.29 10.65 -14.46
CA GLY A 194 16.67 11.12 -14.35
C GLY A 194 16.94 11.94 -13.09
N PRO A 195 18.21 12.38 -12.90
CA PRO A 195 18.64 13.07 -11.68
C PRO A 195 17.94 14.40 -11.41
N HIS A 196 17.25 14.98 -12.39
CA HIS A 196 16.52 16.24 -12.23
C HIS A 196 15.07 16.04 -11.78
N ASP A 197 14.60 14.80 -11.72
CA ASP A 197 13.26 14.51 -11.26
C ASP A 197 13.13 14.64 -9.75
N VAL A 198 11.92 15.01 -9.35
CA VAL A 198 11.50 15.06 -7.95
C VAL A 198 10.22 14.26 -7.83
N PHE A 199 10.29 13.17 -7.09
CA PHE A 199 9.20 12.21 -6.91
C PHE A 199 8.39 12.53 -5.66
N SER A 200 7.08 12.50 -5.78
CA SER A 200 6.21 12.39 -4.61
C SER A 200 6.39 11.05 -3.92
N GLN A 201 6.31 11.03 -2.59
CA GLN A 201 6.20 9.82 -1.79
C GLN A 201 4.92 9.92 -0.96
N THR A 202 3.81 9.44 -1.54
CA THR A 202 2.46 9.58 -0.98
C THR A 202 2.07 8.41 -0.09
N PHE A 203 2.48 7.20 -0.44
CA PHE A 203 2.12 5.96 0.26
C PHE A 203 2.88 5.79 1.57
N ASP A 204 2.28 5.12 2.56
CA ASP A 204 3.03 4.69 3.74
C ASP A 204 4.02 3.57 3.37
N LEU A 205 5.15 3.51 4.09
CA LEU A 205 6.27 2.62 3.74
C LEU A 205 5.93 1.12 3.83
N ASN A 206 4.82 0.77 4.47
CA ASN A 206 4.29 -0.60 4.53
C ASN A 206 3.39 -0.96 3.33
N PHE A 207 3.31 -0.11 2.30
CA PHE A 207 2.68 -0.39 1.00
C PHE A 207 3.74 -0.50 -0.10
N ASP A 208 3.50 -1.39 -1.06
CA ASP A 208 4.43 -1.67 -2.16
C ASP A 208 4.60 -0.50 -3.14
N CYS A 209 3.57 0.35 -3.31
CA CYS A 209 3.68 1.58 -4.10
C CYS A 209 4.76 2.53 -3.54
N ALA A 210 5.05 2.50 -2.23
CA ALA A 210 6.17 3.25 -1.67
C ALA A 210 7.52 2.75 -2.21
N VAL A 211 7.65 1.45 -2.50
CA VAL A 211 8.86 0.88 -3.11
C VAL A 211 9.05 1.40 -4.54
N PHE A 212 7.95 1.61 -5.29
CA PHE A 212 8.02 2.32 -6.57
C PHE A 212 8.58 3.73 -6.39
N ASP A 213 7.96 4.54 -5.51
CA ASP A 213 8.38 5.93 -5.29
C ASP A 213 9.87 6.03 -4.97
N LEU A 214 10.33 5.21 -4.01
CA LEU A 214 11.70 5.23 -3.53
C LEU A 214 12.68 4.74 -4.60
N PHE A 215 12.46 3.56 -5.15
CA PHE A 215 13.47 2.92 -5.97
C PHE A 215 13.42 3.32 -7.44
N CYS A 216 12.32 3.90 -7.95
CA CYS A 216 12.37 4.63 -9.23
C CYS A 216 13.22 5.89 -9.10
N ALA A 217 12.95 6.71 -8.09
CA ALA A 217 13.71 7.92 -7.83
C ALA A 217 15.19 7.61 -7.57
N TRP A 218 15.47 6.76 -6.61
CA TRP A 218 16.85 6.45 -6.23
C TRP A 218 17.65 5.77 -7.34
N GLY A 219 17.02 4.88 -8.12
CA GLY A 219 17.70 4.28 -9.28
C GLY A 219 18.05 5.25 -10.39
N ALA A 220 17.35 6.38 -10.48
CA ALA A 220 17.55 7.44 -11.45
C ALA A 220 18.46 8.59 -10.94
N GLY A 221 18.89 8.59 -9.68
CA GLY A 221 19.61 9.70 -9.06
C GLY A 221 18.72 10.90 -8.73
N ALA A 222 17.40 10.71 -8.66
CA ALA A 222 16.36 11.71 -8.42
C ALA A 222 16.09 11.93 -6.93
N THR A 223 15.30 12.96 -6.59
CA THR A 223 14.93 13.31 -5.22
C THR A 223 13.57 12.73 -4.85
N VAL A 224 13.44 12.18 -3.66
CA VAL A 224 12.17 11.76 -3.05
C VAL A 224 11.68 12.84 -2.10
N VAL A 225 10.38 13.16 -2.16
CA VAL A 225 9.72 14.12 -1.25
C VAL A 225 8.49 13.46 -0.61
N PRO A 226 8.51 13.15 0.69
CA PRO A 226 7.32 12.69 1.41
C PRO A 226 6.23 13.75 1.40
N ILE A 227 4.98 13.32 1.15
CA ILE A 227 3.84 14.22 1.13
C ILE A 227 3.16 14.19 2.51
N PRO A 228 3.24 15.26 3.30
CA PRO A 228 2.55 15.30 4.57
C PRO A 228 1.03 15.50 4.35
N PRO A 229 0.16 14.99 5.24
CA PRO A 229 -1.30 15.07 5.05
C PRO A 229 -1.84 16.49 4.83
N HIS A 230 -1.23 17.50 5.45
CA HIS A 230 -1.66 18.90 5.31
C HIS A 230 -1.35 19.49 3.91
N ALA A 231 -0.38 18.93 3.17
CA ALA A 231 -0.03 19.40 1.83
C ALA A 231 -1.19 19.26 0.82
N TYR A 232 -2.08 18.29 1.03
CA TYR A 232 -3.25 18.13 0.16
C TYR A 232 -4.22 19.33 0.18
N ALA A 233 -4.19 20.15 1.22
CA ALA A 233 -5.02 21.36 1.30
C ALA A 233 -4.52 22.47 0.35
N HIS A 234 -3.23 22.46 -0.01
CA HIS A 234 -2.55 23.45 -0.85
C HIS A 234 -1.58 22.73 -1.80
N LEU A 235 -2.07 21.68 -2.48
CA LEU A 235 -1.21 20.80 -3.26
C LEU A 235 -0.47 21.53 -4.41
N PRO A 236 -1.10 22.42 -5.19
CA PRO A 236 -0.39 23.13 -6.27
C PRO A 236 0.83 23.92 -5.77
N GLU A 237 0.68 24.64 -4.67
CA GLU A 237 1.75 25.42 -4.05
C GLU A 237 2.87 24.50 -3.56
N PHE A 238 2.51 23.40 -2.90
CA PHE A 238 3.48 22.43 -2.39
C PHE A 238 4.26 21.76 -3.54
N VAL A 239 3.57 21.35 -4.61
CA VAL A 239 4.20 20.76 -5.82
C VAL A 239 5.17 21.74 -6.45
N ALA A 240 4.78 23.03 -6.56
CA ALA A 240 5.63 24.07 -7.13
C ALA A 240 6.85 24.38 -6.25
N GLU A 241 6.67 24.52 -4.94
CA GLU A 241 7.74 24.79 -3.97
C GLU A 241 8.78 23.68 -3.94
N GLN A 242 8.34 22.42 -4.01
CA GLN A 242 9.22 21.25 -4.01
C GLN A 242 9.82 20.96 -5.40
N GLY A 243 9.30 21.60 -6.46
CA GLY A 243 9.72 21.37 -7.84
C GLY A 243 9.41 19.95 -8.31
N MET A 244 8.27 19.40 -7.90
CA MET A 244 7.89 18.02 -8.24
C MET A 244 7.66 17.84 -9.72
N THR A 245 8.16 16.72 -10.26
CA THR A 245 8.02 16.34 -11.67
C THR A 245 7.29 15.01 -11.84
N VAL A 246 7.27 14.17 -10.81
CA VAL A 246 6.65 12.85 -10.83
C VAL A 246 5.69 12.73 -9.65
N TRP A 247 4.43 12.43 -9.95
CA TRP A 247 3.37 12.21 -8.98
C TRP A 247 2.89 10.77 -9.03
N PHE A 248 2.75 10.13 -7.86
CA PHE A 248 2.10 8.82 -7.74
C PHE A 248 1.20 8.78 -6.51
N SER A 249 -0.06 8.45 -6.70
CA SER A 249 -1.03 8.31 -5.61
C SER A 249 -2.17 7.34 -5.96
N THR A 250 -3.09 7.15 -5.02
CA THR A 250 -4.39 6.53 -5.33
C THR A 250 -5.31 7.52 -6.01
N PRO A 251 -6.28 7.07 -6.83
CA PRO A 251 -7.31 7.93 -7.43
C PRO A 251 -8.11 8.77 -6.42
N SER A 252 -8.34 8.27 -5.20
CA SER A 252 -9.01 9.03 -4.14
C SER A 252 -8.29 10.34 -3.76
N ALA A 253 -6.99 10.44 -3.99
CA ALA A 253 -6.25 11.69 -3.80
C ALA A 253 -6.74 12.81 -4.75
N ILE A 254 -7.15 12.48 -5.99
CA ILE A 254 -7.73 13.42 -6.96
C ILE A 254 -9.00 14.06 -6.37
N THR A 255 -9.85 13.25 -5.77
CA THR A 255 -11.08 13.74 -5.11
C THR A 255 -10.76 14.67 -3.94
N LEU A 256 -9.71 14.36 -3.17
CA LEU A 256 -9.26 15.21 -2.06
C LEU A 256 -8.77 16.57 -2.57
N VAL A 257 -7.89 16.57 -3.59
CA VAL A 257 -7.36 17.79 -4.22
C VAL A 257 -8.46 18.62 -4.88
N ARG A 258 -9.43 17.97 -5.53
CA ARG A 258 -10.61 18.67 -6.11
C ARG A 258 -11.41 19.42 -5.04
N ARG A 259 -11.62 18.82 -3.87
CA ARG A 259 -12.38 19.45 -2.76
C ARG A 259 -11.69 20.70 -2.19
N THR A 260 -10.39 20.79 -2.32
CA THR A 260 -9.60 21.96 -1.88
C THR A 260 -9.36 22.99 -3.00
N GLY A 261 -9.90 22.76 -4.21
CA GLY A 261 -9.75 23.68 -5.34
C GLY A 261 -8.40 23.55 -6.07
N GLY A 262 -7.62 22.49 -5.81
CA GLY A 262 -6.28 22.31 -6.38
C GLY A 262 -6.24 21.73 -7.81
N LEU A 263 -7.40 21.57 -8.50
CA LEU A 263 -7.48 21.04 -9.88
C LEU A 263 -7.89 22.12 -10.91
N GLU A 264 -7.56 23.38 -10.64
CA GLU A 264 -7.73 24.44 -11.66
C GLU A 264 -6.86 24.13 -12.88
N PRO A 265 -7.29 24.53 -14.10
CA PRO A 265 -6.50 24.30 -15.31
C PRO A 265 -5.06 24.82 -15.20
N GLY A 266 -4.09 23.93 -15.42
CA GLY A 266 -2.67 24.26 -15.33
C GLY A 266 -2.12 24.47 -13.91
N ALA A 267 -2.83 24.03 -12.87
CA ALA A 267 -2.39 24.20 -11.47
C ALA A 267 -1.11 23.40 -11.13
N LEU A 268 -0.83 22.34 -11.87
CA LEU A 268 0.31 21.43 -11.65
C LEU A 268 1.27 21.40 -12.86
N PRO A 269 1.84 22.53 -13.28
CA PRO A 269 2.55 22.66 -14.56
C PRO A 269 3.92 21.96 -14.59
N SER A 270 4.52 21.69 -13.43
CA SER A 270 5.83 21.06 -13.30
C SER A 270 5.79 19.54 -13.47
N LEU A 271 4.61 18.93 -13.31
CA LEU A 271 4.47 17.48 -13.45
C LEU A 271 4.67 17.05 -14.91
N ARG A 272 5.54 16.06 -15.10
CA ARG A 272 5.77 15.40 -16.40
C ARG A 272 5.27 13.95 -16.42
N TRP A 273 5.14 13.34 -15.23
CA TRP A 273 4.53 12.04 -15.04
C TRP A 273 3.51 12.06 -13.90
N SER A 274 2.38 11.42 -14.11
CA SER A 274 1.35 11.22 -13.09
C SER A 274 0.86 9.77 -13.13
N PHE A 275 1.04 9.05 -12.03
CA PHE A 275 0.66 7.65 -11.88
C PHE A 275 -0.47 7.51 -10.86
N PHE A 276 -1.39 6.61 -11.14
CA PHE A 276 -2.47 6.26 -10.22
C PHE A 276 -2.59 4.73 -10.12
N ALA A 277 -2.71 4.21 -8.89
CA ALA A 277 -2.91 2.79 -8.63
C ALA A 277 -3.69 2.55 -7.34
N GLY A 278 -4.04 1.28 -7.09
CA GLY A 278 -4.68 0.84 -5.85
C GLY A 278 -6.19 0.97 -5.81
N GLU A 279 -6.77 1.78 -6.67
CA GLU A 279 -8.23 1.96 -6.82
C GLU A 279 -8.57 2.09 -8.30
N ALA A 280 -9.86 1.93 -8.64
CA ALA A 280 -10.32 2.14 -10.00
C ALA A 280 -10.30 3.63 -10.34
N LEU A 281 -9.62 4.01 -11.42
CA LEU A 281 -9.52 5.39 -11.91
C LEU A 281 -10.68 5.71 -12.82
N SER A 282 -11.53 6.70 -12.47
CA SER A 282 -12.58 7.16 -13.36
C SER A 282 -12.02 8.02 -14.50
N CYS A 283 -12.69 7.97 -15.68
CA CYS A 283 -12.32 8.82 -16.81
C CYS A 283 -12.42 10.30 -16.45
N LYS A 284 -13.44 10.67 -15.64
CA LYS A 284 -13.60 12.04 -15.15
C LYS A 284 -12.41 12.49 -14.27
N ASP A 285 -11.97 11.65 -13.35
CA ASP A 285 -10.83 11.99 -12.48
C ASP A 285 -9.54 12.13 -13.29
N ALA A 286 -9.32 11.23 -14.26
CA ALA A 286 -8.18 11.31 -15.15
C ALA A 286 -8.18 12.59 -16.00
N GLU A 287 -9.35 13.00 -16.51
CA GLU A 287 -9.53 14.22 -17.27
C GLU A 287 -9.28 15.46 -16.41
N ASP A 288 -9.92 15.55 -15.24
CA ASP A 288 -9.74 16.67 -14.31
C ASP A 288 -8.25 16.84 -13.92
N TRP A 289 -7.55 15.72 -13.65
CA TRP A 289 -6.11 15.74 -13.37
C TRP A 289 -5.26 16.15 -14.58
N ALA A 290 -5.58 15.63 -15.77
CA ALA A 290 -4.85 15.99 -16.99
C ALA A 290 -5.00 17.48 -17.36
N VAL A 291 -6.15 18.08 -17.05
CA VAL A 291 -6.37 19.53 -17.21
C VAL A 291 -5.55 20.33 -16.22
N ALA A 292 -5.42 19.86 -14.97
CA ALA A 292 -4.59 20.52 -13.97
C ALA A 292 -3.08 20.35 -14.24
N ALA A 293 -2.65 19.21 -14.79
CA ALA A 293 -1.28 18.86 -15.10
C ALA A 293 -1.06 18.67 -16.63
N PRO A 294 -1.17 19.73 -17.47
CA PRO A 294 -1.20 19.60 -18.92
C PRO A 294 0.11 19.10 -19.53
N GLY A 295 1.23 19.22 -18.81
CA GLY A 295 2.54 18.70 -19.22
C GLY A 295 2.78 17.24 -18.86
N ALA A 296 1.90 16.64 -18.05
CA ALA A 296 2.11 15.30 -17.53
C ALA A 296 1.57 14.21 -18.46
N THR A 297 2.34 13.15 -18.64
CA THR A 297 1.82 11.87 -19.10
C THR A 297 1.15 11.16 -17.92
N LEU A 298 -0.14 10.83 -18.05
CA LEU A 298 -0.91 10.13 -17.03
C LEU A 298 -0.99 8.64 -17.35
N GLU A 299 -0.68 7.79 -16.37
CA GLU A 299 -0.85 6.34 -16.47
C GLU A 299 -1.64 5.78 -15.29
N ASN A 300 -2.59 4.89 -15.60
CA ASN A 300 -3.28 4.03 -14.65
C ASN A 300 -2.49 2.73 -14.51
N LEU A 301 -2.07 2.42 -13.29
CA LEU A 301 -1.29 1.23 -12.96
C LEU A 301 -2.14 0.28 -12.11
N TYR A 302 -1.95 -1.02 -12.27
CA TYR A 302 -2.64 -2.02 -11.47
C TYR A 302 -1.69 -3.16 -11.11
N GLY A 303 -1.81 -3.68 -9.90
CA GLY A 303 -1.15 -4.88 -9.42
C GLY A 303 -1.48 -5.15 -7.95
N PRO A 304 -1.66 -6.42 -7.56
CA PRO A 304 -1.63 -6.82 -6.17
C PRO A 304 -0.19 -6.98 -5.69
N THR A 305 0.04 -6.88 -4.39
CA THR A 305 1.37 -7.01 -3.78
C THR A 305 2.06 -8.34 -4.14
N GLU A 306 1.28 -9.41 -4.33
CA GLU A 306 1.72 -10.74 -4.74
C GLU A 306 2.33 -10.79 -6.16
N LEU A 307 2.12 -9.73 -6.95
CA LEU A 307 2.70 -9.55 -8.29
C LEU A 307 3.70 -8.37 -8.34
N THR A 308 4.26 -8.01 -7.20
CA THR A 308 5.34 -7.01 -7.05
C THR A 308 4.95 -5.64 -7.59
N ILE A 309 4.26 -4.87 -6.77
CA ILE A 309 3.87 -3.46 -6.96
C ILE A 309 2.80 -3.29 -8.03
N THR A 310 3.17 -3.26 -9.31
CA THR A 310 2.22 -3.15 -10.42
C THR A 310 2.58 -4.12 -11.53
N ILE A 311 1.57 -4.67 -12.19
CA ILE A 311 1.72 -5.70 -13.23
C ILE A 311 1.14 -5.27 -14.57
N THR A 312 0.34 -4.21 -14.58
CA THR A 312 -0.20 -3.63 -15.81
C THR A 312 -0.05 -2.12 -15.82
N ALA A 313 -0.11 -1.52 -16.99
CA ALA A 313 -0.08 -0.08 -17.18
C ALA A 313 -0.94 0.35 -18.37
N GLN A 314 -1.73 1.41 -18.19
CA GLN A 314 -2.52 2.06 -19.23
C GLN A 314 -2.22 3.54 -19.29
N ARG A 315 -1.67 4.00 -20.42
CA ARG A 315 -1.51 5.43 -20.68
C ARG A 315 -2.86 6.05 -20.97
N TRP A 316 -3.19 7.11 -20.26
CA TRP A 316 -4.41 7.88 -20.47
C TRP A 316 -4.36 8.64 -21.81
N THR A 317 -5.48 8.60 -22.53
CA THR A 317 -5.68 9.41 -23.75
C THR A 317 -7.08 10.02 -23.68
N PRO A 318 -7.22 11.36 -23.72
CA PRO A 318 -8.52 12.02 -23.69
C PRO A 318 -9.45 11.52 -24.78
N GLY A 319 -10.73 11.30 -24.44
CA GLY A 319 -11.78 10.91 -25.38
C GLY A 319 -11.68 9.51 -25.98
N ARG A 320 -10.69 8.69 -25.55
CA ARG A 320 -10.48 7.34 -26.08
C ARG A 320 -11.42 6.29 -25.48
N TYR A 321 -11.84 6.48 -24.23
CA TYR A 321 -12.57 5.45 -23.49
C TYR A 321 -14.05 5.78 -23.44
N LEU A 322 -14.91 4.86 -23.92
CA LEU A 322 -16.36 5.00 -23.93
C LEU A 322 -17.01 4.62 -22.59
N ASN A 323 -16.25 4.00 -21.69
CA ASN A 323 -16.70 3.60 -20.36
C ASN A 323 -16.27 4.66 -19.33
N ASP A 324 -16.98 4.72 -18.20
CA ASP A 324 -16.69 5.67 -17.11
C ASP A 324 -15.34 5.42 -16.39
N MET A 325 -14.66 4.30 -16.69
CA MET A 325 -13.42 3.88 -16.03
C MET A 325 -12.26 3.74 -17.02
N VAL A 326 -11.07 4.18 -16.58
CA VAL A 326 -9.83 3.96 -17.33
C VAL A 326 -9.44 2.48 -17.23
N PRO A 327 -9.11 1.80 -18.35
CA PRO A 327 -8.63 0.42 -18.33
C PRO A 327 -7.43 0.26 -17.38
N ILE A 328 -7.23 -0.94 -16.83
CA ILE A 328 -6.01 -1.26 -16.11
C ILE A 328 -4.84 -1.56 -17.06
N GLY A 329 -5.12 -1.72 -18.35
CA GLY A 329 -4.13 -1.78 -19.41
C GLY A 329 -3.54 -3.15 -19.69
N ALA A 330 -2.42 -3.15 -20.39
CA ALA A 330 -1.72 -4.36 -20.78
C ALA A 330 -0.81 -4.86 -19.66
N VAL A 331 -0.70 -6.19 -19.54
CA VAL A 331 0.25 -6.84 -18.62
C VAL A 331 1.68 -6.59 -19.09
N HIS A 332 2.58 -6.43 -18.14
CA HIS A 332 4.01 -6.23 -18.39
C HIS A 332 4.61 -7.36 -19.23
N PRO A 333 5.57 -7.07 -20.10
CA PRO A 333 6.28 -8.09 -20.88
C PRO A 333 6.87 -9.21 -20.01
N GLY A 334 6.93 -10.44 -20.56
CA GLY A 334 7.48 -11.60 -19.86
C GLY A 334 6.53 -12.28 -18.87
N HIS A 335 5.26 -11.86 -18.84
CA HIS A 335 4.22 -12.46 -18.00
C HIS A 335 3.15 -13.14 -18.86
N GLU A 336 2.55 -14.18 -18.30
CA GLU A 336 1.44 -14.91 -18.90
C GLU A 336 0.14 -14.60 -18.18
N THR A 337 -0.95 -14.57 -18.94
CA THR A 337 -2.29 -14.32 -18.43
C THR A 337 -3.20 -15.52 -18.70
N LEU A 338 -4.04 -15.83 -17.73
CA LEU A 338 -5.10 -16.82 -17.81
C LEU A 338 -6.38 -16.21 -17.27
N LEU A 339 -7.50 -16.41 -17.98
CA LEU A 339 -8.82 -16.08 -17.47
C LEU A 339 -9.48 -17.32 -16.91
N LEU A 340 -10.13 -17.20 -15.73
CA LEU A 340 -10.97 -18.25 -15.17
C LEU A 340 -12.44 -17.86 -15.27
N GLY A 341 -13.26 -18.78 -15.72
CA GLY A 341 -14.71 -18.68 -15.69
C GLY A 341 -15.29 -18.76 -14.27
N ALA A 342 -16.60 -18.60 -14.15
CA ALA A 342 -17.30 -18.67 -12.88
C ALA A 342 -17.23 -20.07 -12.22
N ASP A 343 -16.98 -21.10 -12.99
CA ASP A 343 -16.76 -22.50 -12.57
C ASP A 343 -15.30 -22.78 -12.13
N GLY A 344 -14.41 -21.79 -12.25
CA GLY A 344 -12.99 -21.91 -11.95
C GLY A 344 -12.15 -22.63 -13.02
N ALA A 345 -12.76 -22.97 -14.17
CA ALA A 345 -12.04 -23.49 -15.32
C ALA A 345 -11.50 -22.35 -16.22
N PRO A 346 -10.48 -22.62 -17.07
CA PRO A 346 -10.06 -21.66 -18.08
C PRO A 346 -11.23 -21.19 -18.95
N ALA A 347 -11.39 -19.88 -19.12
CA ALA A 347 -12.47 -19.29 -19.90
C ALA A 347 -12.08 -19.21 -21.39
N ASP A 348 -12.99 -19.63 -22.26
CA ASP A 348 -12.83 -19.50 -23.73
C ASP A 348 -13.18 -18.09 -24.25
N GLY A 349 -13.64 -17.19 -23.36
CA GLY A 349 -14.08 -15.83 -23.72
C GLY A 349 -13.11 -14.74 -23.29
N ASP A 350 -13.55 -13.49 -23.52
CA ASP A 350 -12.78 -12.28 -23.19
C ASP A 350 -12.99 -11.76 -21.75
N GLU A 351 -13.81 -12.45 -20.94
CA GLU A 351 -14.16 -12.03 -19.58
C GLU A 351 -13.96 -13.18 -18.57
N GLY A 352 -13.37 -12.89 -17.43
CA GLY A 352 -13.14 -13.86 -16.36
C GLY A 352 -12.34 -13.27 -15.19
N GLU A 353 -11.96 -14.14 -14.23
CA GLU A 353 -10.97 -13.79 -13.20
C GLU A 353 -9.59 -13.76 -13.83
N LEU A 354 -8.88 -12.64 -13.66
CA LEU A 354 -7.52 -12.50 -14.15
C LEU A 354 -6.55 -13.30 -13.27
N CYS A 355 -5.79 -14.19 -13.89
CA CYS A 355 -4.69 -14.91 -13.26
C CYS A 355 -3.40 -14.58 -14.00
N ILE A 356 -2.28 -14.41 -13.27
CA ILE A 356 -1.01 -13.98 -13.84
C ILE A 356 0.13 -14.86 -13.31
N ALA A 357 1.00 -15.29 -14.24
CA ALA A 357 2.26 -15.97 -13.96
C ALA A 357 3.43 -15.15 -14.50
N GLY A 358 4.61 -15.30 -13.92
CA GLY A 358 5.83 -14.68 -14.44
C GLY A 358 6.80 -14.19 -13.36
N PRO A 359 7.86 -13.48 -13.77
CA PRO A 359 8.99 -13.14 -12.90
C PRO A 359 8.65 -12.24 -11.70
N GLN A 360 7.55 -11.47 -11.75
CA GLN A 360 7.12 -10.62 -10.63
C GLN A 360 6.29 -11.40 -9.59
N LEU A 361 5.94 -12.66 -9.83
CA LEU A 361 5.14 -13.46 -8.92
C LEU A 361 5.92 -13.78 -7.64
N THR A 362 5.31 -13.48 -6.46
CA THR A 362 5.85 -13.91 -5.16
C THR A 362 6.05 -15.44 -5.10
N PRO A 363 7.03 -15.93 -4.35
CA PRO A 363 7.18 -17.38 -4.14
C PRO A 363 6.01 -18.04 -3.41
N GLY A 364 5.16 -17.25 -2.74
CA GLY A 364 4.02 -17.67 -1.92
C GLY A 364 3.93 -16.80 -0.68
N TYR A 365 2.92 -17.00 0.15
CA TYR A 365 2.81 -16.30 1.43
C TYR A 365 3.79 -16.89 2.47
N LEU A 366 4.11 -16.12 3.52
CA LEU A 366 4.95 -16.61 4.61
C LEU A 366 4.36 -17.85 5.30
N ASP A 367 3.04 -17.87 5.46
CA ASP A 367 2.32 -19.07 5.91
C ASP A 367 1.79 -19.82 4.67
N PRO A 368 2.30 -21.03 4.36
CA PRO A 368 1.82 -21.81 3.20
C PRO A 368 0.33 -22.12 3.21
N ALA A 369 -0.33 -22.08 4.37
CA ALA A 369 -1.78 -22.27 4.45
C ALA A 369 -2.56 -21.14 3.74
N ASP A 370 -1.97 -19.95 3.66
CA ASP A 370 -2.55 -18.79 2.97
C ASP A 370 -2.47 -18.90 1.43
N ASP A 371 -1.66 -19.82 0.90
CA ASP A 371 -1.57 -20.11 -0.55
C ASP A 371 -2.83 -20.81 -1.08
N THR A 372 -3.57 -21.47 -0.20
CA THR A 372 -4.73 -22.30 -0.59
C THR A 372 -5.76 -21.47 -1.36
N GLY A 373 -6.04 -21.89 -2.61
CA GLY A 373 -6.98 -21.23 -3.51
C GLY A 373 -6.51 -19.89 -4.08
N ARG A 374 -5.28 -19.45 -3.78
CA ARG A 374 -4.68 -18.22 -4.32
C ARG A 374 -3.73 -18.49 -5.49
N PHE A 375 -3.19 -19.69 -5.56
CA PHE A 375 -2.33 -20.10 -6.66
C PHE A 375 -2.93 -21.30 -7.37
N LEU A 376 -2.67 -21.43 -8.66
CA LEU A 376 -3.03 -22.57 -9.48
C LEU A 376 -1.89 -22.93 -10.42
N GLU A 377 -1.78 -24.22 -10.75
CA GLU A 377 -0.85 -24.72 -11.77
C GLU A 377 -1.60 -24.91 -13.09
N HIS A 378 -1.08 -24.33 -14.16
CA HIS A 378 -1.63 -24.50 -15.50
C HIS A 378 -0.50 -24.57 -16.54
N HIS A 379 -0.47 -25.62 -17.37
CA HIS A 379 0.57 -25.88 -18.36
C HIS A 379 2.03 -25.79 -17.81
N GLY A 380 2.24 -26.19 -16.55
CA GLY A 380 3.56 -26.16 -15.90
C GLY A 380 3.97 -24.78 -15.37
N HIS A 381 3.09 -23.78 -15.40
CA HIS A 381 3.29 -22.45 -14.86
C HIS A 381 2.39 -22.23 -13.65
N ARG A 382 2.94 -21.60 -12.61
CA ARG A 382 2.21 -21.21 -11.42
C ARG A 382 1.61 -19.82 -11.62
N PHE A 383 0.29 -19.71 -11.51
CA PHE A 383 -0.47 -18.48 -11.65
C PHE A 383 -0.99 -18.00 -10.30
N TYR A 384 -0.93 -16.71 -10.07
CA TYR A 384 -1.65 -16.05 -8.96
C TYR A 384 -3.06 -15.70 -9.42
N ARG A 385 -4.05 -16.07 -8.61
CA ARG A 385 -5.45 -15.71 -8.78
C ARG A 385 -5.70 -14.36 -8.13
N THR A 386 -5.91 -13.33 -8.94
CA THR A 386 -6.09 -11.96 -8.41
C THR A 386 -7.40 -11.77 -7.66
N GLY A 387 -8.42 -12.56 -7.95
CA GLY A 387 -9.79 -12.36 -7.49
C GLY A 387 -10.50 -11.22 -8.24
N ASP A 388 -9.84 -10.59 -9.20
CA ASP A 388 -10.35 -9.48 -9.99
C ASP A 388 -10.95 -9.95 -11.30
N ARG A 389 -12.20 -9.57 -11.56
CA ARG A 389 -12.84 -9.80 -12.85
C ARG A 389 -12.42 -8.74 -13.83
N VAL A 390 -12.04 -9.19 -15.00
CA VAL A 390 -11.63 -8.32 -16.11
C VAL A 390 -12.32 -8.73 -17.40
N ARG A 391 -12.33 -7.81 -18.36
CA ARG A 391 -12.68 -8.08 -19.75
C ARG A 391 -11.59 -7.51 -20.64
N ARG A 392 -11.26 -8.24 -21.71
CA ARG A 392 -10.31 -7.78 -22.72
C ARG A 392 -10.86 -6.55 -23.43
N ALA A 393 -10.06 -5.51 -23.50
CA ALA A 393 -10.35 -4.30 -24.26
C ALA A 393 -9.97 -4.47 -25.73
N GLU A 394 -10.51 -3.63 -26.62
CA GLU A 394 -10.23 -3.66 -28.07
C GLU A 394 -8.73 -3.48 -28.40
N ASP A 395 -8.01 -2.75 -27.56
CA ASP A 395 -6.55 -2.53 -27.69
C ASP A 395 -5.70 -3.66 -27.10
N GLY A 396 -6.32 -4.74 -26.65
CA GLY A 396 -5.64 -5.91 -26.04
C GLY A 396 -5.34 -5.77 -24.56
N GLY A 397 -5.58 -4.60 -23.95
CA GLY A 397 -5.49 -4.38 -22.52
C GLY A 397 -6.69 -4.96 -21.75
N TRP A 398 -6.74 -4.71 -20.45
CA TRP A 398 -7.76 -5.22 -19.55
C TRP A 398 -8.64 -4.10 -18.99
N LEU A 399 -9.96 -4.30 -19.04
CA LEU A 399 -10.96 -3.51 -18.32
C LEU A 399 -11.27 -4.18 -17.01
N TYR A 400 -11.14 -3.45 -15.90
CA TYR A 400 -11.51 -3.92 -14.57
C TYR A 400 -13.05 -3.90 -14.41
N LEU A 401 -13.62 -5.02 -13.99
CA LEU A 401 -15.07 -5.19 -13.81
C LEU A 401 -15.47 -5.35 -12.33
N GLY A 402 -14.51 -5.31 -11.43
CA GLY A 402 -14.75 -5.50 -9.99
C GLY A 402 -14.21 -6.82 -9.47
N ARG A 403 -14.49 -7.11 -8.19
CA ARG A 403 -14.01 -8.31 -7.51
C ARG A 403 -15.04 -9.42 -7.49
N GLN A 404 -14.56 -10.66 -7.50
CA GLN A 404 -15.39 -11.84 -7.27
C GLN A 404 -15.62 -12.10 -5.77
N ASP A 405 -14.67 -11.71 -4.92
CA ASP A 405 -14.69 -11.91 -3.47
C ASP A 405 -15.20 -10.68 -2.72
N ALA A 406 -15.18 -10.75 -1.39
CA ALA A 406 -15.61 -9.67 -0.52
C ALA A 406 -14.48 -8.66 -0.18
N GLN A 407 -13.39 -8.65 -0.95
CA GLN A 407 -12.37 -7.62 -0.81
C GLN A 407 -12.82 -6.29 -1.38
N VAL A 408 -12.39 -5.21 -0.75
CA VAL A 408 -12.66 -3.84 -1.20
C VAL A 408 -11.41 -2.99 -1.04
N GLN A 409 -11.34 -1.90 -1.80
CA GLN A 409 -10.35 -0.86 -1.58
C GLN A 409 -10.99 0.28 -0.79
N VAL A 410 -10.38 0.68 0.32
CA VAL A 410 -10.82 1.78 1.18
C VAL A 410 -9.67 2.75 1.31
N HIS A 411 -9.76 3.90 0.65
CA HIS A 411 -8.67 4.89 0.59
C HIS A 411 -7.30 4.28 0.22
N GLY A 412 -7.29 3.41 -0.79
CA GLY A 412 -6.10 2.70 -1.26
C GLY A 412 -5.67 1.51 -0.40
N VAL A 413 -6.32 1.27 0.73
CA VAL A 413 -6.05 0.10 1.59
C VAL A 413 -6.88 -1.08 1.10
N ARG A 414 -6.24 -2.20 0.78
CA ARG A 414 -6.89 -3.47 0.45
C ARG A 414 -7.46 -4.10 1.73
N VAL A 415 -8.78 -4.29 1.78
CA VAL A 415 -9.51 -4.74 2.97
C VAL A 415 -10.29 -6.01 2.65
N GLU A 416 -10.01 -7.06 3.40
CA GLU A 416 -10.90 -8.22 3.49
C GLU A 416 -12.04 -7.90 4.44
N LEU A 417 -13.27 -7.76 3.93
CA LEU A 417 -14.42 -7.48 4.79
C LEU A 417 -14.61 -8.56 5.87
N ALA A 418 -14.19 -9.80 5.59
CA ALA A 418 -14.20 -10.90 6.54
C ALA A 418 -13.29 -10.66 7.77
N GLU A 419 -12.18 -9.91 7.61
CA GLU A 419 -11.31 -9.52 8.72
C GLU A 419 -12.05 -8.58 9.69
N VAL A 420 -12.79 -7.61 9.14
CA VAL A 420 -13.59 -6.68 9.95
C VAL A 420 -14.75 -7.42 10.63
N ASP A 421 -15.39 -8.34 9.92
CA ASP A 421 -16.46 -9.19 10.47
C ASP A 421 -15.95 -10.04 11.65
N ALA A 422 -14.77 -10.68 11.47
CA ALA A 422 -14.15 -11.49 12.51
C ALA A 422 -13.79 -10.66 13.74
N ALA A 423 -13.19 -9.50 13.56
CA ALA A 423 -12.88 -8.57 14.66
C ALA A 423 -14.15 -8.12 15.39
N ALA A 424 -15.24 -7.82 14.67
CA ALA A 424 -16.49 -7.39 15.27
C ALA A 424 -17.16 -8.48 16.12
N ARG A 425 -17.07 -9.75 15.70
CA ARG A 425 -17.62 -10.90 16.46
C ARG A 425 -16.93 -11.12 17.81
N THR A 426 -15.72 -10.64 18.00
CA THR A 426 -15.04 -10.70 19.30
C THR A 426 -15.57 -9.69 20.31
N CYS A 427 -16.39 -8.71 19.87
CA CYS A 427 -16.98 -7.72 20.76
C CYS A 427 -18.09 -8.34 21.62
N PRO A 428 -18.02 -8.24 22.97
CA PRO A 428 -19.06 -8.80 23.84
C PRO A 428 -20.45 -8.25 23.53
N GLY A 429 -21.39 -9.16 23.26
CA GLY A 429 -22.78 -8.88 22.89
C GLY A 429 -23.07 -9.01 21.39
N VAL A 430 -22.05 -9.11 20.54
CA VAL A 430 -22.20 -9.42 19.12
C VAL A 430 -22.25 -10.93 18.93
N GLU A 431 -23.30 -11.44 18.26
CA GLU A 431 -23.42 -12.86 17.88
C GLU A 431 -22.89 -13.10 16.48
N ASP A 432 -23.29 -12.24 15.52
CA ASP A 432 -22.76 -12.26 14.16
C ASP A 432 -22.59 -10.84 13.63
N ALA A 433 -21.68 -10.68 12.67
CA ALA A 433 -21.35 -9.39 12.10
C ALA A 433 -21.04 -9.52 10.62
N VAL A 434 -21.50 -8.53 9.85
CA VAL A 434 -21.25 -8.42 8.40
C VAL A 434 -20.97 -6.98 8.02
N THR A 435 -19.82 -6.76 7.45
CA THR A 435 -19.37 -5.47 6.92
C THR A 435 -19.66 -5.38 5.43
N VAL A 436 -20.10 -4.22 4.98
CA VAL A 436 -20.33 -3.92 3.57
C VAL A 436 -19.66 -2.61 3.18
N ALA A 437 -19.25 -2.53 1.92
CA ALA A 437 -18.74 -1.32 1.31
C ALA A 437 -19.88 -0.45 0.79
N VAL A 438 -19.80 0.85 1.05
CA VAL A 438 -20.80 1.84 0.62
C VAL A 438 -20.07 2.93 -0.18
N PRO A 439 -20.38 3.11 -1.48
CA PRO A 439 -19.84 4.21 -2.26
C PRO A 439 -20.29 5.56 -1.70
N VAL A 440 -19.36 6.49 -1.55
CA VAL A 440 -19.60 7.82 -0.99
C VAL A 440 -18.75 8.86 -1.70
N ASP A 441 -19.37 9.74 -2.48
CA ASP A 441 -18.70 10.88 -3.12
C ASP A 441 -17.37 10.49 -3.82
N GLY A 442 -17.37 9.39 -4.58
CA GLY A 442 -16.19 8.88 -5.30
C GLY A 442 -15.20 8.09 -4.43
N THR A 443 -15.53 7.83 -3.16
CA THR A 443 -14.74 6.99 -2.26
C THR A 443 -15.58 5.84 -1.72
N VAL A 444 -14.97 4.93 -0.95
CA VAL A 444 -15.65 3.80 -0.30
C VAL A 444 -15.57 3.96 1.21
N GLU A 445 -16.71 3.85 1.89
CA GLU A 445 -16.80 3.75 3.34
C GLU A 445 -17.33 2.38 3.75
N LEU A 446 -17.00 1.94 4.96
CA LEU A 446 -17.49 0.68 5.52
C LEU A 446 -18.67 0.92 6.45
N ALA A 447 -19.68 0.04 6.35
CA ALA A 447 -20.80 -0.05 7.27
C ALA A 447 -20.89 -1.47 7.84
N LEU A 448 -21.01 -1.57 9.16
CA LEU A 448 -21.12 -2.85 9.89
C LEU A 448 -22.56 -3.07 10.33
N PHE A 449 -23.10 -4.26 10.02
CA PHE A 449 -24.33 -4.80 10.56
C PHE A 449 -24.02 -5.90 11.56
N HIS A 450 -24.70 -5.94 12.71
CA HIS A 450 -24.49 -6.97 13.70
C HIS A 450 -25.81 -7.45 14.31
N THR A 451 -25.80 -8.68 14.81
CA THR A 451 -26.88 -9.30 15.58
C THR A 451 -26.45 -9.55 17.03
N GLY A 452 -27.36 -10.07 17.85
CA GLY A 452 -27.15 -10.27 19.28
C GLY A 452 -27.70 -9.10 20.09
N VAL A 453 -27.08 -8.76 21.20
CA VAL A 453 -27.48 -7.63 22.01
C VAL A 453 -27.12 -6.32 21.30
N PRO A 454 -28.01 -5.31 21.26
CA PRO A 454 -27.65 -4.01 20.71
C PRO A 454 -26.42 -3.42 21.40
N VAL A 455 -25.32 -3.27 20.65
CA VAL A 455 -24.07 -2.68 21.14
C VAL A 455 -23.97 -1.25 20.65
N PRO A 456 -23.70 -0.26 21.53
CA PRO A 456 -23.55 1.15 21.10
C PRO A 456 -22.44 1.31 20.05
N PRO A 457 -22.64 2.10 18.99
CA PRO A 457 -21.64 2.36 17.94
C PRO A 457 -20.25 2.76 18.45
N ALA A 458 -20.21 3.62 19.49
CA ALA A 458 -18.95 4.07 20.09
C ALA A 458 -18.16 2.93 20.76
N ARG A 459 -18.86 1.93 21.33
CA ARG A 459 -18.22 0.75 21.93
C ARG A 459 -17.66 -0.19 20.86
N LEU A 460 -18.44 -0.45 19.79
CA LEU A 460 -17.97 -1.23 18.62
C LEU A 460 -16.76 -0.56 17.96
N ALA A 461 -16.84 0.74 17.71
CA ALA A 461 -15.75 1.49 17.10
C ALA A 461 -14.46 1.47 17.96
N ARG A 462 -14.59 1.55 19.28
CA ARG A 462 -13.45 1.44 20.20
C ARG A 462 -12.82 0.05 20.13
N HIS A 463 -13.65 -0.99 20.26
CA HIS A 463 -13.21 -2.38 20.19
C HIS A 463 -12.48 -2.69 18.88
N LEU A 464 -13.03 -2.25 17.74
CA LEU A 464 -12.40 -2.46 16.43
C LEU A 464 -11.08 -1.69 16.27
N ARG A 465 -10.94 -0.50 16.85
CA ARG A 465 -9.66 0.26 16.82
C ARG A 465 -8.54 -0.41 17.62
N GLU A 466 -8.87 -1.26 18.56
CA GLU A 466 -7.88 -2.07 19.31
C GLU A 466 -7.34 -3.24 18.47
N LEU A 467 -8.04 -3.64 17.39
CA LEU A 467 -7.73 -4.82 16.58
C LEU A 467 -7.32 -4.48 15.14
N LEU A 468 -7.87 -3.40 14.58
CA LEU A 468 -7.76 -3.06 13.16
C LEU A 468 -7.12 -1.68 12.95
N PRO A 469 -6.42 -1.48 11.81
CA PRO A 469 -5.97 -0.17 11.39
C PRO A 469 -7.14 0.82 11.31
N ALA A 470 -6.92 2.07 11.71
CA ALA A 470 -7.97 3.09 11.77
C ALA A 470 -8.70 3.32 10.43
N ALA A 471 -7.99 3.18 9.31
CA ALA A 471 -8.52 3.35 7.97
C ALA A 471 -9.61 2.33 7.60
N VAL A 472 -9.61 1.14 8.22
CA VAL A 472 -10.55 0.06 7.90
C VAL A 472 -11.65 -0.11 8.95
N VAL A 473 -11.69 0.74 9.97
CA VAL A 473 -12.77 0.73 10.97
C VAL A 473 -14.04 1.31 10.37
N PRO A 474 -15.20 0.59 10.41
CA PRO A 474 -16.45 1.09 9.85
C PRO A 474 -16.88 2.43 10.45
N ARG A 475 -17.49 3.27 9.64
CA ARG A 475 -18.05 4.57 10.08
C ARG A 475 -19.52 4.52 10.47
N ALA A 476 -20.23 3.48 10.01
CA ALA A 476 -21.64 3.26 10.33
C ALA A 476 -21.83 1.87 10.97
N TYR A 477 -22.69 1.80 11.98
CA TYR A 477 -22.98 0.59 12.76
C TYR A 477 -24.47 0.42 12.90
N HIS A 478 -24.98 -0.77 12.58
CA HIS A 478 -26.41 -1.06 12.57
C HIS A 478 -26.69 -2.39 13.27
N HIS A 479 -27.55 -2.36 14.27
CA HIS A 479 -28.10 -3.58 14.88
C HIS A 479 -29.27 -4.11 14.06
N LEU A 480 -29.35 -5.42 13.90
CA LEU A 480 -30.46 -6.16 13.29
C LEU A 480 -30.83 -7.33 14.17
N ASP A 481 -32.12 -7.68 14.23
CA ASP A 481 -32.58 -8.90 14.91
C ASP A 481 -32.07 -10.16 14.19
N ALA A 482 -31.94 -10.10 12.86
CA ALA A 482 -31.37 -11.17 12.03
C ALA A 482 -30.73 -10.59 10.76
N LEU A 483 -29.65 -11.22 10.30
CA LEU A 483 -29.03 -10.90 9.00
C LEU A 483 -29.90 -11.43 7.85
N PRO A 484 -30.10 -10.63 6.78
CA PRO A 484 -30.84 -11.11 5.62
C PRO A 484 -30.07 -12.22 4.90
N LEU A 485 -30.80 -13.26 4.47
CA LEU A 485 -30.26 -14.37 3.71
C LEU A 485 -30.70 -14.29 2.25
N ASN A 486 -29.81 -14.70 1.34
CA ASN A 486 -30.12 -14.89 -0.08
C ASN A 486 -30.83 -16.25 -0.32
N SER A 487 -31.15 -16.54 -1.59
CA SER A 487 -31.80 -17.80 -1.99
C SER A 487 -31.02 -19.06 -1.59
N ASN A 488 -29.70 -18.96 -1.41
CA ASN A 488 -28.82 -20.06 -1.02
C ASN A 488 -28.58 -20.12 0.50
N ARG A 489 -29.39 -19.41 1.30
CA ARG A 489 -29.29 -19.31 2.78
C ARG A 489 -27.95 -18.77 3.29
N LYS A 490 -27.22 -18.00 2.44
CA LYS A 490 -26.03 -17.24 2.82
C LYS A 490 -26.42 -15.78 3.08
N THR A 491 -25.68 -15.08 3.93
CA THR A 491 -25.89 -13.66 4.20
C THR A 491 -25.91 -12.85 2.91
N ASP A 492 -26.96 -12.07 2.70
CA ASP A 492 -27.15 -11.22 1.52
C ASP A 492 -26.46 -9.86 1.71
N ARG A 493 -25.14 -9.83 1.42
CA ARG A 493 -24.33 -8.61 1.49
C ARG A 493 -24.84 -7.52 0.53
N ARG A 494 -25.42 -7.87 -0.63
CA ARG A 494 -25.97 -6.89 -1.59
C ARG A 494 -27.15 -6.15 -0.98
N LYS A 495 -28.06 -6.87 -0.35
CA LYS A 495 -29.20 -6.28 0.36
C LYS A 495 -28.74 -5.36 1.51
N LEU A 496 -27.71 -5.77 2.26
CA LEU A 496 -27.14 -4.95 3.33
C LEU A 496 -26.47 -3.69 2.79
N ALA A 497 -25.70 -3.77 1.69
CA ALA A 497 -25.09 -2.62 1.05
C ALA A 497 -26.13 -1.61 0.53
N SER A 498 -27.19 -2.08 -0.14
CA SER A 498 -28.32 -1.24 -0.57
C SER A 498 -29.00 -0.56 0.63
N ARG A 499 -29.19 -1.28 1.74
CA ARG A 499 -29.77 -0.72 2.97
C ARG A 499 -28.88 0.33 3.60
N ALA A 500 -27.57 0.12 3.68
CA ALA A 500 -26.61 1.11 4.19
C ALA A 500 -26.61 2.38 3.35
N THR A 501 -26.62 2.25 2.02
CA THR A 501 -26.72 3.37 1.08
C THR A 501 -28.00 4.20 1.30
N ALA A 502 -29.16 3.54 1.41
CA ALA A 502 -30.43 4.22 1.65
C ALA A 502 -30.48 4.94 3.00
N MET A 503 -29.97 4.33 4.07
CA MET A 503 -29.89 4.92 5.40
C MET A 503 -29.03 6.19 5.40
N ARG A 504 -27.90 6.15 4.67
CA ARG A 504 -27.01 7.31 4.56
C ARG A 504 -27.65 8.45 3.78
N GLN A 505 -28.32 8.19 2.67
CA GLN A 505 -29.03 9.20 1.89
C GLN A 505 -30.10 9.88 2.71
N SER A 506 -30.86 9.13 3.51
CA SER A 506 -31.89 9.66 4.41
C SER A 506 -31.27 10.55 5.49
N ALA A 507 -30.13 10.15 6.08
CA ALA A 507 -29.42 10.95 7.08
C ALA A 507 -28.83 12.24 6.49
N GLY A 508 -28.35 12.20 5.24
CA GLY A 508 -27.86 13.38 4.51
C GLY A 508 -28.96 14.38 4.21
N ALA A 509 -30.13 13.91 3.77
CA ALA A 509 -31.30 14.75 3.49
C ALA A 509 -31.81 15.46 4.77
N ALA A 510 -31.83 14.74 5.90
CA ALA A 510 -32.24 15.31 7.19
C ALA A 510 -31.32 16.46 7.64
N ARG A 511 -30.00 16.27 7.57
CA ARG A 511 -29.01 17.31 7.92
C ARG A 511 -29.08 18.53 7.01
N THR A 512 -29.37 18.35 5.73
CA THR A 512 -29.53 19.46 4.78
C THR A 512 -30.80 20.26 5.08
N HIS A 513 -31.86 19.60 5.54
CA HIS A 513 -33.12 20.23 5.92
C HIS A 513 -32.96 21.04 7.23
N GLU A 514 -32.29 20.51 8.25
CA GLU A 514 -31.97 21.17 9.51
C GLU A 514 -31.13 22.45 9.28
N ARG A 515 -30.05 22.35 8.47
CA ARG A 515 -29.22 23.52 8.13
C ARG A 515 -29.97 24.61 7.36
N ARG A 516 -30.97 24.25 6.54
CA ARG A 516 -31.83 25.23 5.87
C ARG A 516 -32.82 25.89 6.81
N GLN A 517 -33.26 25.22 7.87
CA GLN A 517 -34.15 25.79 8.90
C GLN A 517 -33.38 26.68 9.86
N GLU A 518 -32.13 26.39 10.20
CA GLU A 518 -31.25 27.23 11.02
C GLU A 518 -30.75 28.50 10.30
N SER A 519 -30.85 28.55 8.96
CA SER A 519 -30.43 29.69 8.11
C SER A 519 -31.58 30.61 7.71
N GLN A 520 -32.82 30.33 8.14
CA GLN A 520 -34.01 31.16 8.00
C GLN A 520 -34.39 31.77 9.35
#